data_357c002082f1853fa1d1cf16b8064d7b
#
_entry.id   357c002082f1853fa1d1cf16b8064d7b
#
_cell.length_a   1.000
_cell.length_b   1.000
_cell.length_c   1.000
_cell.angle_alpha   90.00
_cell.angle_beta   90.00
_cell.angle_gamma   90.00
#
_symmetry.space_group_name_H-M   'P 1'
#
loop_
_entity.id
_entity.type
_entity.pdbx_description
1 polymer ?
#
loop_
_entity_poly.entity_id
_entity_poly.type
_entity_poly.pdbx_seq_one_letter_code
_entity_poly.pdbx_strand_id
1 'polypeptide(L)'
;MNLKDFIRSIPDYPKKGILFRDITTLIKDECAFEECINQIIERSKNLKIDKIAAIESRGFVFASAVSYLLKKPFIMFRKKNKL
;
A
#
# COMPACT_ATOMS: atom_id res chain seq x y z
N MET A 1 -11.06 12.53 6.86
CA MET A 1 -11.37 11.35 6.03
C MET A 1 -10.95 10.09 6.76
N ASN A 2 -11.84 9.12 6.86
CA ASN A 2 -11.50 7.84 7.49
C ASN A 2 -11.22 6.81 6.39
N LEU A 3 -9.96 6.40 6.26
CA LEU A 3 -9.55 5.48 5.21
C LEU A 3 -10.22 4.10 5.32
N LYS A 4 -10.63 3.70 6.52
CA LYS A 4 -11.31 2.43 6.70
C LYS A 4 -12.62 2.35 5.90
N ASP A 5 -13.25 3.48 5.63
CA ASP A 5 -14.48 3.54 4.86
C ASP A 5 -14.26 3.15 3.40
N PHE A 6 -13.01 3.13 2.96
CA PHE A 6 -12.63 2.79 1.58
C PHE A 6 -12.04 1.39 1.46
N ILE A 7 -12.05 0.64 2.55
CA ILE A 7 -11.52 -0.73 2.57
C ILE A 7 -12.68 -1.68 2.84
N ARG A 8 -12.96 -2.58 1.89
CA ARG A 8 -14.03 -3.55 2.05
C ARG A 8 -13.50 -4.81 2.72
N SER A 9 -14.32 -5.39 3.60
CA SER A 9 -14.01 -6.67 4.22
C SER A 9 -14.87 -7.75 3.56
N ILE A 10 -14.24 -8.75 2.99
CA ILE A 10 -14.91 -9.83 2.30
C ILE A 10 -14.64 -11.11 3.09
N PRO A 11 -15.65 -11.64 3.81
CA PRO A 11 -15.46 -12.86 4.59
C PRO A 11 -15.37 -14.08 3.68
N ASP A 12 -14.65 -15.08 4.14
CA ASP A 12 -14.50 -16.37 3.48
C ASP A 12 -13.98 -16.26 2.04
N TYR A 13 -13.01 -15.38 1.83
CA TYR A 13 -12.38 -15.20 0.52
C TYR A 13 -10.86 -15.16 0.67
N PRO A 14 -10.11 -15.86 -0.16
CA PRO A 14 -10.55 -16.78 -1.23
C PRO A 14 -10.99 -18.16 -0.71
N LYS A 15 -10.89 -18.39 0.60
CA LYS A 15 -11.26 -19.63 1.24
C LYS A 15 -12.04 -19.36 2.51
N LYS A 16 -12.86 -20.33 2.91
CA LYS A 16 -13.60 -20.26 4.15
C LYS A 16 -12.62 -19.99 5.31
N GLY A 17 -13.02 -19.10 6.23
CA GLY A 17 -12.23 -18.72 7.38
C GLY A 17 -11.23 -17.61 7.16
N ILE A 18 -11.08 -17.13 5.94
CA ILE A 18 -10.17 -16.02 5.61
C ILE A 18 -10.98 -14.76 5.39
N LEU A 19 -10.58 -13.70 6.10
CA LEU A 19 -11.17 -12.37 5.88
C LEU A 19 -10.26 -11.59 4.96
N PHE A 20 -10.74 -11.28 3.76
CA PHE A 20 -9.98 -10.55 2.77
C PHE A 20 -10.27 -9.04 2.91
N ARG A 21 -9.21 -8.24 2.87
CA ARG A 21 -9.34 -6.78 2.88
C ARG A 21 -9.14 -6.28 1.46
N ASP A 22 -10.22 -5.77 0.88
CA ASP A 22 -10.20 -5.27 -0.49
C ASP A 22 -9.89 -3.77 -0.48
N ILE A 23 -8.77 -3.40 -1.08
CA ILE A 23 -8.30 -2.01 -1.12
C ILE A 23 -8.55 -1.36 -2.48
N THR A 24 -9.24 -2.03 -3.40
CA THR A 24 -9.46 -1.47 -4.74
C THR A 24 -10.26 -0.17 -4.67
N THR A 25 -11.23 -0.08 -3.77
CA THR A 25 -12.03 1.14 -3.60
C THR A 25 -11.18 2.30 -3.11
N LEU A 26 -10.20 2.00 -2.25
CA LEU A 26 -9.28 3.04 -1.75
C LEU A 26 -8.36 3.52 -2.87
N ILE A 27 -7.81 2.59 -3.64
CA ILE A 27 -6.86 2.91 -4.70
C ILE A 27 -7.51 3.72 -5.82
N LYS A 28 -8.75 3.42 -6.16
CA LYS A 28 -9.40 4.11 -7.28
C LYS A 28 -10.05 5.43 -6.90
N ASP A 29 -10.12 5.77 -5.63
CA ASP A 29 -10.59 7.08 -5.19
C ASP A 29 -9.39 8.00 -5.03
N GLU A 30 -9.33 9.04 -5.85
CA GLU A 30 -8.16 9.91 -5.86
C GLU A 30 -7.90 10.60 -4.53
N CYS A 31 -8.95 10.99 -3.84
CA CYS A 31 -8.79 11.66 -2.55
C CYS A 31 -8.37 10.69 -1.46
N ALA A 32 -8.93 9.47 -1.45
CA ALA A 32 -8.58 8.46 -0.46
C ALA A 32 -7.15 7.97 -0.67
N PHE A 33 -6.74 7.75 -1.92
CA PHE A 33 -5.38 7.32 -2.20
C PHE A 33 -4.37 8.39 -1.80
N GLU A 34 -4.64 9.64 -2.17
CA GLU A 34 -3.77 10.76 -1.79
C GLU A 34 -3.63 10.85 -0.27
N GLU A 35 -4.74 10.76 0.45
CA GLU A 35 -4.72 10.82 1.90
C GLU A 35 -3.90 9.67 2.49
N CYS A 36 -4.05 8.47 1.93
CA CYS A 36 -3.29 7.30 2.38
C CYS A 36 -1.78 7.52 2.22
N ILE A 37 -1.35 7.98 1.04
CA ILE A 37 0.06 8.23 0.77
C ILE A 37 0.58 9.33 1.69
N ASN A 38 -0.19 10.41 1.86
CA ASN A 38 0.22 11.51 2.73
C ASN A 38 0.38 11.07 4.18
N GLN A 39 -0.49 10.17 4.67
CA GLN A 39 -0.35 9.65 6.03
C GLN A 39 0.90 8.79 6.18
N ILE A 40 1.23 7.99 5.18
CA ILE A 40 2.45 7.19 5.20
C ILE A 40 3.67 8.10 5.29
N ILE A 41 3.70 9.14 4.46
CA ILE A 41 4.81 10.09 4.45
C ILE A 41 4.91 10.83 5.77
N GLU A 42 3.79 11.28 6.31
CA GLU A 42 3.76 12.01 7.59
C GLU A 42 4.31 11.15 8.73
N ARG A 43 3.92 9.86 8.76
CA ARG A 43 4.39 8.95 9.81
C ARG A 43 5.86 8.61 9.68
N SER A 44 6.44 8.78 8.50
CA SER A 44 7.84 8.44 8.27
C SER A 44 8.78 9.66 8.30
N LYS A 45 8.24 10.86 8.45
CA LYS A 45 9.06 12.09 8.30
C LYS A 45 10.20 12.20 9.28
N ASN A 46 10.09 11.59 10.46
CA ASN A 46 11.14 11.64 11.47
C ASN A 46 12.10 10.44 11.40
N LEU A 47 11.92 9.59 10.39
CA LEU A 47 12.76 8.42 10.18
C LEU A 47 13.82 8.74 9.12
N LYS A 48 15.02 8.23 9.35
CA LYS A 48 16.05 8.31 8.32
C LYS A 48 15.85 7.15 7.37
N ILE A 49 15.35 7.46 6.18
CA ILE A 49 15.01 6.43 5.19
C ILE A 49 16.02 6.50 4.05
N ASP A 50 16.69 5.38 3.77
CA ASP A 50 17.61 5.28 2.65
C ASP A 50 16.95 4.60 1.44
N LYS A 51 16.06 3.64 1.70
CA LYS A 51 15.41 2.84 0.66
C LYS A 51 14.00 2.49 1.09
N ILE A 52 13.16 2.21 0.11
CA ILE A 52 11.79 1.76 0.35
C ILE A 52 11.65 0.37 -0.24
N ALA A 53 11.07 -0.54 0.52
CA ALA A 53 10.88 -1.91 0.07
C ALA A 53 9.41 -2.30 0.20
N ALA A 54 8.93 -3.14 -0.69
CA ALA A 54 7.57 -3.63 -0.63
C ALA A 54 7.47 -5.04 -1.20
N ILE A 55 6.45 -5.75 -0.74
CA ILE A 55 6.16 -7.12 -1.16
C ILE A 55 5.05 -7.07 -2.20
N GLU A 56 5.17 -7.92 -3.25
CA GLU A 56 4.16 -7.97 -4.30
C GLU A 56 2.78 -8.35 -3.75
N SER A 57 1.75 -7.89 -4.37
CA SER A 57 1.81 -6.90 -5.43
C SER A 57 1.15 -5.61 -4.96
N ARG A 58 0.25 -5.70 -3.99
CA ARG A 58 -0.47 -4.53 -3.49
C ARG A 58 0.47 -3.52 -2.85
N GLY A 59 1.51 -4.00 -2.16
CA GLY A 59 2.50 -3.11 -1.57
C GLY A 59 3.20 -2.24 -2.60
N PHE A 60 3.36 -2.74 -3.83
CA PHE A 60 4.04 -1.98 -4.89
C PHE A 60 3.30 -0.70 -5.24
N VAL A 61 1.97 -0.73 -5.20
CA VAL A 61 1.16 0.44 -5.53
C VAL A 61 1.47 1.59 -4.58
N PHE A 62 1.51 1.31 -3.29
CA PHE A 62 1.78 2.34 -2.28
C PHE A 62 3.26 2.73 -2.26
N ALA A 63 4.14 1.75 -2.33
CA ALA A 63 5.57 2.00 -2.25
C ALA A 63 6.09 2.82 -3.42
N SER A 64 5.56 2.60 -4.63
CA SER A 64 6.00 3.38 -5.78
C SER A 64 5.64 4.86 -5.62
N ALA A 65 4.44 5.16 -5.12
CA ALA A 65 4.04 6.54 -4.87
C ALA A 65 4.89 7.19 -3.79
N VAL A 66 5.13 6.46 -2.69
CA VAL A 66 5.94 6.98 -1.58
C VAL A 66 7.38 7.21 -2.03
N SER A 67 7.96 6.27 -2.78
CA SER A 67 9.35 6.40 -3.22
C SER A 67 9.51 7.59 -4.17
N TYR A 68 8.54 7.80 -5.04
CA TYR A 68 8.56 8.95 -5.94
C TYR A 68 8.56 10.26 -5.15
N LEU A 69 7.66 10.39 -4.18
CA LEU A 69 7.52 11.62 -3.41
C LEU A 69 8.72 11.86 -2.49
N LEU A 70 9.28 10.82 -1.90
CA LEU A 70 10.44 10.93 -1.03
C LEU A 70 11.76 10.94 -1.81
N LYS A 71 11.72 10.65 -3.10
CA LYS A 71 12.91 10.56 -3.95
C LYS A 71 13.90 9.53 -3.42
N LYS A 72 13.38 8.35 -3.06
CA LYS A 72 14.18 7.24 -2.55
C LYS A 72 14.03 6.03 -3.46
N PRO A 73 15.05 5.18 -3.59
CA PRO A 73 14.94 3.99 -4.41
C PRO A 73 13.92 3.00 -3.85
N PHE A 74 13.27 2.28 -4.76
CA PHE A 74 12.24 1.31 -4.42
C PHE A 74 12.75 -0.10 -4.75
N ILE A 75 12.70 -0.98 -3.77
CA ILE A 75 13.13 -2.37 -3.90
C ILE A 75 11.90 -3.27 -3.86
N MET A 76 11.76 -4.11 -4.88
CA MET A 76 10.62 -5.02 -5.00
C MET A 76 11.00 -6.40 -4.49
N PHE A 77 10.22 -6.93 -3.55
CA PHE A 77 10.33 -8.30 -3.10
C PHE A 77 9.22 -9.11 -3.73
N ARG A 78 9.59 -10.12 -4.49
CA ARG A 78 8.66 -10.93 -5.26
C ARG A 78 8.85 -12.40 -4.93
N LYS A 79 7.82 -13.20 -5.22
CA LYS A 79 7.93 -14.64 -5.04
C LYS A 79 9.03 -15.19 -5.93
N LYS A 80 9.65 -16.27 -5.46
CA LYS A 80 10.65 -17.00 -6.24
C LYS A 80 10.11 -17.31 -7.63
N ASN A 81 10.97 -17.20 -8.64
CA ASN A 81 10.67 -17.46 -10.05
C ASN A 81 9.76 -16.45 -10.74
N LYS A 82 9.60 -15.27 -10.16
CA LYS A 82 8.94 -14.15 -10.83
C LYS A 82 9.94 -13.06 -11.16
N LEU A 83 9.71 -12.44 -12.28
CA LEU A 83 10.55 -11.32 -12.73
C LEU A 83 9.92 -9.99 -12.37
#